data_7d8cfb093d5f55e2071afaa0ca7daf1b
#
_entry.id   7d8cfb093d5f55e2071afaa0ca7daf1b
#
_cell.length_a   1.000
_cell.length_b   1.000
_cell.length_c   1.000
_cell.angle_alpha   90.00
_cell.angle_beta   90.00
_cell.angle_gamma   90.00
#
_symmetry.space_group_name_H-M   'P 1'
#
loop_
_entity.id
_entity.type
_entity.pdbx_description
1 polymer ?
#
loop_
_entity_poly.entity_id
_entity_poly.type
_entity_poly.pdbx_seq_one_letter_code
_entity_poly.pdbx_strand_id
1 'polypeptide(L)'
;QVFALNAATGEEIWRFGDPLIESHNTGRGVAYWTDGREKRIFHTIGPRLYAIDALKGTPISSFGKGGYIDLHLGLPESAAGKYINSNTPGTIFEDLIIMPVRLSEGSDAAPGDIRAFNVRTGELAWVFHTIPWPGEFGYETFPEDAWQNTYVGAANNWSGMSVDRKRGILFVPTGSAAYDFYGGNRPGENLFSGCLLALDARTGKRIWHYQFVHHDIWDRDLPAPPNLITLTRNGRRVDAVAQVTKQGYVFVFNRETGEPLFDIAETPVPPSDLPGEITWPTQPIPVKPAPFARMSTSLTEADIPEWIADREKILEGFRNYRKEQWAPPAREGTLLFPGYDGAAEWGGAAVDVETGVMYVNSNEMAWVMQMVEVPGAQALQALSPGERTYSTRCASCHGSGRQGNPASGFPALTGLKNRLDKNKVSGLIASGKGMMPGISLAAAEKEALLRFLFEEETDNAGSTNQPVQEIRKDQVPFVSTGYNKWLDVNGLPAFSPPYGSMTAIDLNTGEHLWRIVLGEDPQLKKMGISNTGTENYGGPVVTQNGLLFIAATKDGKFRAFDKKNGRLLWETDLPAASFATPATYEINGRQFIVLACGGTKLGAPKGNKYVAYALPER
;
A
#
# COMPACT_ATOMS: atom_id res chain seq x y z
N GLN A 1 6.92 16.84 -8.77
CA GLN A 1 6.78 17.49 -10.07
C GLN A 1 6.00 16.62 -11.04
N VAL A 2 5.28 17.26 -11.98
CA VAL A 2 4.71 16.64 -13.17
C VAL A 2 5.21 17.39 -14.39
N PHE A 3 5.42 16.69 -15.50
CA PHE A 3 5.88 17.29 -16.75
C PHE A 3 5.24 16.59 -17.95
N ALA A 4 5.09 17.33 -19.04
CA ALA A 4 4.69 16.81 -20.33
C ALA A 4 5.90 16.64 -21.23
N LEU A 5 5.98 15.49 -21.89
CA LEU A 5 7.00 15.18 -22.88
C LEU A 5 6.36 15.01 -24.25
N ASN A 6 7.08 15.39 -25.28
CA ASN A 6 6.75 14.99 -26.65
C ASN A 6 6.86 13.46 -26.75
N ALA A 7 5.77 12.80 -27.08
CA ALA A 7 5.70 11.34 -27.08
C ALA A 7 6.59 10.68 -28.17
N ALA A 8 6.94 11.41 -29.24
CA ALA A 8 7.80 10.91 -30.30
C ALA A 8 9.30 11.12 -30.00
N THR A 9 9.67 12.24 -29.35
CA THR A 9 11.08 12.66 -29.17
C THR A 9 11.56 12.55 -27.72
N GLY A 10 10.65 12.56 -26.74
CA GLY A 10 10.97 12.65 -25.32
C GLY A 10 11.35 14.06 -24.83
N GLU A 11 11.29 15.08 -25.68
CA GLU A 11 11.57 16.46 -25.31
C GLU A 11 10.52 17.00 -24.34
N GLU A 12 10.98 17.76 -23.33
CA GLU A 12 10.10 18.39 -22.37
C GLU A 12 9.33 19.55 -23.00
N ILE A 13 7.99 19.51 -22.88
CA ILE A 13 7.10 20.59 -23.36
C ILE A 13 6.84 21.59 -22.25
N TRP A 14 6.51 21.10 -21.04
CA TRP A 14 6.31 21.93 -19.85
C TRP A 14 6.53 21.11 -18.57
N ARG A 15 6.74 21.84 -17.47
CA ARG A 15 6.90 21.28 -16.12
C ARG A 15 6.08 22.09 -15.11
N PHE A 16 5.45 21.38 -14.15
CA PHE A 16 4.74 21.98 -13.03
C PHE A 16 5.25 21.43 -11.70
N GLY A 17 5.33 22.30 -10.70
CA GLY A 17 5.81 22.01 -9.35
C GLY A 17 7.25 22.48 -9.13
N ASP A 18 7.53 22.96 -7.91
CA ASP A 18 8.83 23.48 -7.52
C ASP A 18 9.87 22.34 -7.41
N PRO A 19 10.99 22.38 -8.13
CA PRO A 19 12.05 21.40 -8.03
C PRO A 19 12.76 21.38 -6.68
N LEU A 20 12.68 22.47 -5.91
CA LEU A 20 13.31 22.62 -4.60
C LEU A 20 12.46 22.03 -3.46
N ILE A 21 11.18 21.80 -3.69
CA ILE A 21 10.33 21.10 -2.74
C ILE A 21 10.59 19.60 -2.87
N GLU A 22 11.40 19.05 -1.97
CA GLU A 22 11.55 17.61 -1.84
C GLU A 22 10.21 17.02 -1.40
N SER A 23 9.47 16.43 -2.35
CA SER A 23 8.37 15.53 -2.01
C SER A 23 8.96 14.17 -1.66
N HIS A 24 8.77 13.74 -0.44
CA HIS A 24 9.19 12.41 0.01
C HIS A 24 8.20 11.32 -0.39
N ASN A 25 7.13 11.68 -1.10
CA ASN A 25 6.07 10.79 -1.53
C ASN A 25 6.27 10.35 -2.97
N THR A 26 6.12 9.06 -3.22
CA THR A 26 6.15 8.47 -4.56
C THR A 26 4.86 8.82 -5.30
N GLY A 27 4.95 9.51 -6.43
CA GLY A 27 3.79 9.71 -7.33
C GLY A 27 3.64 8.52 -8.26
N ARG A 28 2.43 7.95 -8.35
CA ARG A 28 2.10 6.80 -9.21
C ARG A 28 1.45 7.20 -10.53
N GLY A 29 1.40 8.49 -10.85
CA GLY A 29 0.86 8.97 -12.11
C GLY A 29 0.00 10.22 -11.98
N VAL A 30 -0.78 10.48 -13.02
CA VAL A 30 -1.71 11.61 -13.12
C VAL A 30 -3.05 11.13 -13.67
N ALA A 31 -4.13 11.86 -13.39
CA ALA A 31 -5.42 11.65 -14.04
C ALA A 31 -5.61 12.68 -15.16
N TYR A 32 -6.27 12.28 -16.24
CA TYR A 32 -6.58 13.13 -17.39
C TYR A 32 -8.07 13.20 -17.61
N TRP A 33 -8.57 14.42 -17.85
CA TRP A 33 -9.95 14.68 -18.22
C TRP A 33 -10.04 15.65 -19.40
N THR A 34 -11.05 15.45 -20.25
CA THR A 34 -11.37 16.38 -21.36
C THR A 34 -12.85 16.28 -21.74
N ASP A 35 -13.42 17.41 -22.16
CA ASP A 35 -14.71 17.49 -22.84
C ASP A 35 -14.56 17.78 -24.36
N GLY A 36 -13.34 17.64 -24.88
CA GLY A 36 -12.97 17.97 -26.26
C GLY A 36 -12.51 19.42 -26.46
N ARG A 37 -12.83 20.34 -25.57
CA ARG A 37 -12.39 21.75 -25.58
C ARG A 37 -11.34 22.01 -24.53
N GLU A 38 -11.68 21.70 -23.27
CA GLU A 38 -10.75 21.77 -22.16
C GLU A 38 -10.03 20.43 -21.98
N LYS A 39 -8.76 20.52 -21.59
CA LYS A 39 -7.90 19.37 -21.28
C LYS A 39 -7.23 19.60 -19.95
N ARG A 40 -7.49 18.76 -18.96
CA ARG A 40 -7.01 18.91 -17.59
C ARG A 40 -6.19 17.72 -17.14
N ILE A 41 -5.06 17.98 -16.52
CA ILE A 41 -4.27 17.01 -15.76
C ILE A 41 -4.53 17.26 -14.28
N PHE A 42 -4.82 16.20 -13.54
CA PHE A 42 -4.96 16.25 -12.08
C PHE A 42 -3.75 15.61 -11.42
N HIS A 43 -3.14 16.35 -10.50
CA HIS A 43 -1.95 15.91 -9.78
C HIS A 43 -1.98 16.42 -8.34
N THR A 44 -1.49 15.60 -7.40
CA THR A 44 -1.44 15.96 -5.97
C THR A 44 -0.03 16.37 -5.55
N ILE A 45 0.04 17.41 -4.73
CA ILE A 45 1.26 17.83 -4.03
C ILE A 45 0.88 17.99 -2.54
N GLY A 46 1.33 17.06 -1.70
CA GLY A 46 0.85 16.98 -0.33
C GLY A 46 -0.67 16.75 -0.30
N PRO A 47 -1.42 17.45 0.55
CA PRO A 47 -2.88 17.33 0.64
C PRO A 47 -3.63 18.09 -0.47
N ARG A 48 -2.93 18.72 -1.43
CA ARG A 48 -3.55 19.56 -2.47
C ARG A 48 -3.69 18.84 -3.78
N LEU A 49 -4.90 18.76 -4.31
CA LEU A 49 -5.20 18.29 -5.66
C LEU A 49 -5.27 19.48 -6.60
N TYR A 50 -4.35 19.55 -7.54
CA TYR A 50 -4.28 20.60 -8.58
C TYR A 50 -4.99 20.14 -9.85
N ALA A 51 -5.70 21.08 -10.51
CA ALA A 51 -6.11 20.97 -11.90
C ALA A 51 -5.17 21.83 -12.77
N ILE A 52 -4.50 21.19 -13.70
CA ILE A 52 -3.45 21.80 -14.56
C ILE A 52 -3.93 21.76 -16.00
N ASP A 53 -3.81 22.88 -16.72
CA ASP A 53 -4.03 22.92 -18.17
C ASP A 53 -3.03 21.99 -18.85
N ALA A 54 -3.54 20.96 -19.52
CA ALA A 54 -2.68 19.92 -20.12
C ALA A 54 -1.80 20.42 -21.27
N LEU A 55 -2.14 21.57 -21.88
CA LEU A 55 -1.35 22.15 -22.97
C LEU A 55 -0.29 23.15 -22.47
N LYS A 56 -0.58 23.84 -21.34
CA LYS A 56 0.26 24.95 -20.84
C LYS A 56 1.08 24.58 -19.59
N GLY A 57 0.68 23.54 -18.85
CA GLY A 57 1.31 23.20 -17.57
C GLY A 57 1.01 24.17 -16.43
N THR A 58 -0.02 25.01 -16.55
CA THR A 58 -0.39 26.03 -15.54
C THR A 58 -1.64 25.63 -14.79
N PRO A 59 -1.76 25.98 -13.48
CA PRO A 59 -2.99 25.74 -12.72
C PRO A 59 -4.19 26.46 -13.34
N ILE A 60 -5.35 25.79 -13.32
CA ILE A 60 -6.62 26.32 -13.79
C ILE A 60 -7.29 27.04 -12.62
N SER A 61 -7.25 28.37 -12.61
CA SER A 61 -7.66 29.22 -11.48
C SER A 61 -9.14 29.05 -11.06
N SER A 62 -10.01 28.60 -11.97
CA SER A 62 -11.42 28.30 -11.68
C SER A 62 -11.65 27.01 -10.91
N PHE A 63 -10.62 26.16 -10.72
CA PHE A 63 -10.71 24.94 -9.94
C PHE A 63 -10.37 25.25 -8.47
N GLY A 64 -11.34 25.08 -7.58
CA GLY A 64 -11.18 25.33 -6.15
C GLY A 64 -10.63 26.73 -5.85
N LYS A 65 -9.60 26.79 -5.01
CA LYS A 65 -8.95 28.04 -4.60
C LYS A 65 -7.64 28.23 -5.36
N GLY A 66 -7.68 28.98 -6.47
CA GLY A 66 -6.47 29.28 -7.23
C GLY A 66 -5.85 28.07 -7.93
N GLY A 67 -6.67 27.14 -8.39
CA GLY A 67 -6.24 25.98 -9.19
C GLY A 67 -6.05 24.69 -8.39
N TYR A 68 -6.43 24.65 -7.11
CA TYR A 68 -6.39 23.45 -6.29
C TYR A 68 -7.50 23.37 -5.26
N ILE A 69 -7.79 22.16 -4.77
CA ILE A 69 -8.57 21.88 -3.57
C ILE A 69 -7.70 21.19 -2.52
N ASP A 70 -8.06 21.35 -1.24
CA ASP A 70 -7.47 20.61 -0.14
C ASP A 70 -8.23 19.31 0.09
N LEU A 71 -7.53 18.19 0.21
CA LEU A 71 -8.11 16.86 0.41
C LEU A 71 -8.73 16.66 1.81
N HIS A 72 -8.69 17.66 2.71
CA HIS A 72 -9.50 17.66 3.93
C HIS A 72 -10.96 18.08 3.66
N LEU A 73 -11.24 18.65 2.49
CA LEU A 73 -12.59 19.06 2.12
C LEU A 73 -13.58 17.89 2.16
N GLY A 74 -14.66 18.03 2.92
CA GLY A 74 -15.70 17.01 3.10
C GLY A 74 -15.44 16.00 4.22
N LEU A 75 -14.35 16.13 4.97
CA LEU A 75 -14.10 15.35 6.18
C LEU A 75 -14.61 16.07 7.44
N PRO A 76 -14.90 15.35 8.55
CA PRO A 76 -15.29 15.96 9.81
C PRO A 76 -14.20 16.84 10.40
N GLU A 77 -14.58 17.76 11.29
CA GLU A 77 -13.65 18.70 11.94
C GLU A 77 -12.52 17.97 12.72
N SER A 78 -12.81 16.80 13.26
CA SER A 78 -11.80 15.94 13.93
C SER A 78 -10.64 15.51 13.02
N ALA A 79 -10.81 15.60 11.70
CA ALA A 79 -9.74 15.34 10.73
C ALA A 79 -8.87 16.57 10.43
N ALA A 80 -9.23 17.75 10.94
CA ALA A 80 -8.46 18.97 10.72
C ALA A 80 -7.01 18.81 11.21
N GLY A 81 -6.05 19.06 10.32
CA GLY A 81 -4.62 18.93 10.63
C GLY A 81 -4.08 17.50 10.69
N LYS A 82 -4.90 16.45 10.52
CA LYS A 82 -4.40 15.08 10.38
C LYS A 82 -3.69 14.88 9.05
N TYR A 83 -2.77 13.92 8.99
CA TYR A 83 -2.02 13.63 7.79
C TYR A 83 -2.93 13.06 6.70
N ILE A 84 -2.96 13.75 5.55
CA ILE A 84 -3.62 13.29 4.31
C ILE A 84 -2.70 13.60 3.14
N ASN A 85 -2.51 12.61 2.28
CA ASN A 85 -1.80 12.74 1.02
C ASN A 85 -2.46 11.88 -0.05
N SER A 86 -2.07 12.02 -1.30
CA SER A 86 -2.43 11.07 -2.34
C SER A 86 -1.24 10.77 -3.23
N ASN A 87 -0.88 9.49 -3.29
CA ASN A 87 0.22 8.99 -4.11
C ASN A 87 -0.29 8.40 -5.44
N THR A 88 -1.58 8.10 -5.50
CA THR A 88 -2.24 7.42 -6.62
C THR A 88 -3.18 8.39 -7.31
N PRO A 89 -3.25 8.39 -8.66
CA PRO A 89 -4.15 9.26 -9.39
C PRO A 89 -5.62 9.02 -9.04
N GLY A 90 -6.42 10.09 -9.06
CA GLY A 90 -7.86 9.97 -8.96
C GLY A 90 -8.48 9.25 -10.17
N THR A 91 -9.60 8.61 -9.96
CA THR A 91 -10.38 7.94 -11.01
C THR A 91 -11.37 8.93 -11.62
N ILE A 92 -11.32 9.10 -12.95
CA ILE A 92 -12.23 9.99 -13.68
C ILE A 92 -13.46 9.23 -14.15
N PHE A 93 -14.63 9.74 -13.80
CA PHE A 93 -15.90 9.29 -14.33
C PHE A 93 -16.78 10.49 -14.68
N GLU A 94 -17.13 10.66 -15.96
CA GLU A 94 -17.84 11.84 -16.45
C GLU A 94 -17.12 13.14 -16.00
N ASP A 95 -17.83 14.08 -15.35
CA ASP A 95 -17.29 15.32 -14.81
C ASP A 95 -16.86 15.20 -13.33
N LEU A 96 -16.58 13.98 -12.85
CA LEU A 96 -16.11 13.71 -11.49
C LEU A 96 -14.70 13.15 -11.47
N ILE A 97 -13.93 13.54 -10.46
CA ILE A 97 -12.70 12.89 -10.04
C ILE A 97 -12.89 12.31 -8.64
N ILE A 98 -12.73 11.00 -8.49
CA ILE A 98 -12.83 10.28 -7.22
C ILE A 98 -11.42 10.04 -6.70
N MET A 99 -11.13 10.49 -5.47
CA MET A 99 -9.76 10.56 -4.97
C MET A 99 -9.42 9.41 -4.02
N PRO A 100 -8.33 8.67 -4.31
CA PRO A 100 -7.66 7.84 -3.33
C PRO A 100 -6.85 8.72 -2.37
N VAL A 101 -6.68 8.26 -1.11
CA VAL A 101 -5.87 8.97 -0.11
C VAL A 101 -4.97 8.00 0.65
N ARG A 102 -3.76 8.45 0.98
CA ARG A 102 -2.86 7.81 1.94
C ARG A 102 -2.98 8.55 3.27
N LEU A 103 -3.15 7.80 4.35
CA LEU A 103 -3.36 8.28 5.71
C LEU A 103 -2.25 7.79 6.64
N SER A 104 -2.33 8.16 7.91
CA SER A 104 -1.54 7.55 8.99
C SER A 104 -2.04 6.12 9.24
N GLU A 105 -1.14 5.24 9.66
CA GLU A 105 -1.45 3.86 10.08
C GLU A 105 -1.63 3.77 11.61
N GLY A 106 -1.53 4.91 12.30
CA GLY A 106 -1.73 5.03 13.74
C GLY A 106 -3.16 5.37 14.12
N SER A 107 -3.48 5.29 15.41
CA SER A 107 -4.79 5.67 15.96
C SER A 107 -5.18 7.14 15.75
N ASP A 108 -4.25 7.97 15.26
CA ASP A 108 -4.47 9.35 14.83
C ASP A 108 -4.87 9.49 13.37
N ALA A 109 -5.10 8.40 12.65
CA ALA A 109 -5.47 8.42 11.23
C ALA A 109 -6.75 9.24 10.97
N ALA A 110 -6.77 9.98 9.86
CA ALA A 110 -7.99 10.59 9.36
C ALA A 110 -8.99 9.53 8.87
N PRO A 111 -10.30 9.84 8.71
CA PRO A 111 -11.25 8.91 8.09
C PRO A 111 -10.85 8.64 6.64
N GLY A 112 -11.02 7.40 6.20
CA GLY A 112 -10.69 6.96 4.85
C GLY A 112 -11.77 7.22 3.80
N ASP A 113 -12.68 8.14 4.05
CA ASP A 113 -13.86 8.42 3.25
C ASP A 113 -13.57 8.59 1.76
N ILE A 114 -14.35 7.92 0.93
CA ILE A 114 -14.25 8.04 -0.53
C ILE A 114 -15.01 9.28 -0.97
N ARG A 115 -14.32 10.18 -1.68
CA ARG A 115 -14.88 11.49 -2.04
C ARG A 115 -14.70 11.77 -3.52
N ALA A 116 -15.77 12.27 -4.14
CA ALA A 116 -15.76 12.75 -5.51
C ALA A 116 -15.87 14.26 -5.56
N PHE A 117 -15.12 14.84 -6.47
CA PHE A 117 -15.09 16.28 -6.72
C PHE A 117 -15.41 16.56 -8.18
N ASN A 118 -16.08 17.68 -8.46
CA ASN A 118 -16.32 18.13 -9.82
C ASN A 118 -15.00 18.55 -10.49
N VAL A 119 -14.70 17.99 -11.65
CA VAL A 119 -13.42 18.24 -12.36
C VAL A 119 -13.28 19.68 -12.85
N ARG A 120 -14.38 20.45 -12.97
CA ARG A 120 -14.36 21.84 -13.44
C ARG A 120 -14.21 22.84 -12.30
N THR A 121 -14.96 22.63 -11.22
CA THR A 121 -15.06 23.59 -10.11
C THR A 121 -14.26 23.18 -8.87
N GLY A 122 -14.00 21.88 -8.66
CA GLY A 122 -13.42 21.35 -7.43
C GLY A 122 -14.42 21.21 -6.29
N GLU A 123 -15.71 21.46 -6.52
CA GLU A 123 -16.74 21.27 -5.51
C GLU A 123 -16.92 19.79 -5.17
N LEU A 124 -17.17 19.52 -3.89
CA LEU A 124 -17.49 18.19 -3.39
C LEU A 124 -18.85 17.75 -3.95
N ALA A 125 -18.87 16.61 -4.65
CA ALA A 125 -20.08 16.06 -5.24
C ALA A 125 -20.76 15.05 -4.31
N TRP A 126 -20.00 14.13 -3.73
CA TRP A 126 -20.50 13.14 -2.77
C TRP A 126 -19.37 12.60 -1.89
N VAL A 127 -19.78 12.02 -0.74
CA VAL A 127 -18.92 11.29 0.22
C VAL A 127 -19.53 9.92 0.47
N PHE A 128 -18.69 8.90 0.58
CA PHE A 128 -19.03 7.59 1.14
C PHE A 128 -18.16 7.38 2.38
N HIS A 129 -18.78 7.19 3.54
CA HIS A 129 -18.07 6.96 4.80
C HIS A 129 -17.59 5.52 4.88
N THR A 130 -16.28 5.31 4.98
CA THR A 130 -15.68 3.98 5.15
C THR A 130 -15.72 3.50 6.59
N ILE A 131 -15.89 4.41 7.54
CA ILE A 131 -16.31 4.14 8.92
C ILE A 131 -17.73 4.72 9.05
N PRO A 132 -18.77 3.87 9.04
CA PRO A 132 -20.15 4.33 8.90
C PRO A 132 -20.62 5.23 10.04
N TRP A 133 -21.44 6.21 9.69
CA TRP A 133 -22.07 7.13 10.64
C TRP A 133 -23.39 6.55 11.17
N PRO A 134 -23.93 7.12 12.29
CA PRO A 134 -25.20 6.67 12.85
C PRO A 134 -26.31 6.61 11.79
N GLY A 135 -26.94 5.43 11.66
CA GLY A 135 -27.99 5.16 10.70
C GLY A 135 -27.54 4.69 9.32
N GLU A 136 -26.22 4.67 9.05
CA GLU A 136 -25.67 4.07 7.84
C GLU A 136 -25.48 2.56 8.02
N PHE A 137 -25.52 1.82 6.92
CA PHE A 137 -25.25 0.38 6.90
C PHE A 137 -23.83 0.07 7.37
N GLY A 138 -23.69 -0.86 8.31
CA GLY A 138 -22.41 -1.26 8.89
C GLY A 138 -21.99 -0.44 10.12
N TYR A 139 -22.80 0.52 10.56
CA TYR A 139 -22.52 1.31 11.77
C TYR A 139 -22.29 0.43 13.02
N GLU A 140 -23.05 -0.65 13.15
CA GLU A 140 -22.98 -1.61 14.24
C GLU A 140 -21.70 -2.47 14.24
N THR A 141 -20.90 -2.43 13.18
CA THR A 141 -19.65 -3.20 13.05
C THR A 141 -18.44 -2.53 13.69
N PHE A 142 -18.62 -1.30 14.17
CA PHE A 142 -17.66 -0.53 14.95
C PHE A 142 -18.25 -0.11 16.29
N PRO A 143 -17.42 0.33 17.28
CA PRO A 143 -17.91 1.05 18.45
C PRO A 143 -18.75 2.27 18.07
N GLU A 144 -19.79 2.56 18.87
CA GLU A 144 -20.78 3.63 18.60
C GLU A 144 -20.17 5.03 18.35
N ASP A 145 -18.98 5.32 18.88
CA ASP A 145 -18.31 6.61 18.74
C ASP A 145 -17.16 6.61 17.71
N ALA A 146 -16.91 5.50 17.02
CA ALA A 146 -15.81 5.37 16.05
C ALA A 146 -15.88 6.40 14.90
N TRP A 147 -17.09 6.71 14.44
CA TRP A 147 -17.34 7.70 13.38
C TRP A 147 -16.85 9.12 13.72
N GLN A 148 -16.71 9.45 15.01
CA GLN A 148 -16.20 10.75 15.46
C GLN A 148 -14.72 10.94 15.15
N ASN A 149 -14.03 9.87 14.73
CA ASN A 149 -12.62 9.89 14.34
C ASN A 149 -11.67 10.41 15.44
N THR A 150 -11.95 10.06 16.68
CA THR A 150 -11.09 10.46 17.82
C THR A 150 -9.98 9.43 18.09
N TYR A 151 -10.16 8.16 17.69
CA TYR A 151 -9.23 7.07 17.92
C TYR A 151 -9.27 5.97 16.84
N VAL A 152 -10.22 5.99 15.93
CA VAL A 152 -10.31 5.10 14.76
C VAL A 152 -10.29 5.95 13.51
N GLY A 153 -9.60 5.48 12.50
CA GLY A 153 -9.49 6.12 11.20
C GLY A 153 -9.06 5.13 10.13
N ALA A 154 -8.44 5.60 9.08
CA ALA A 154 -8.03 4.82 7.91
C ALA A 154 -9.20 4.09 7.22
N ALA A 155 -9.14 2.81 6.91
CA ALA A 155 -10.06 2.10 6.02
C ALA A 155 -10.15 2.77 4.63
N ASN A 156 -9.07 3.41 4.20
CA ASN A 156 -8.99 4.24 3.00
C ASN A 156 -8.66 3.43 1.75
N ASN A 157 -9.02 3.97 0.60
CA ASN A 157 -8.40 3.56 -0.66
C ASN A 157 -7.09 4.33 -0.88
N TRP A 158 -5.98 3.62 -0.99
CA TRP A 158 -4.67 4.20 -1.36
C TRP A 158 -4.13 3.61 -2.67
N SER A 159 -4.64 2.46 -3.05
CA SER A 159 -4.17 1.66 -4.19
C SER A 159 -4.72 2.13 -5.54
N GLY A 160 -5.85 2.83 -5.53
CA GLY A 160 -6.57 3.26 -6.73
C GLY A 160 -7.85 2.45 -6.95
N MET A 161 -8.62 2.84 -7.95
CA MET A 161 -9.96 2.35 -8.20
C MET A 161 -10.15 2.00 -9.68
N SER A 162 -11.15 1.16 -9.98
CA SER A 162 -11.55 0.85 -11.35
C SER A 162 -13.01 1.22 -11.56
N VAL A 163 -13.37 1.68 -12.78
CA VAL A 163 -14.74 2.08 -13.10
C VAL A 163 -15.26 1.38 -14.34
N ASP A 164 -16.42 0.72 -14.22
CA ASP A 164 -17.22 0.29 -15.37
C ASP A 164 -17.97 1.50 -15.93
N ARG A 165 -17.38 2.12 -16.95
CA ARG A 165 -17.94 3.34 -17.57
C ARG A 165 -19.31 3.13 -18.19
N LYS A 166 -19.62 1.90 -18.64
CA LYS A 166 -20.90 1.58 -19.27
C LYS A 166 -22.04 1.56 -18.26
N ARG A 167 -21.77 1.00 -17.06
CA ARG A 167 -22.77 0.85 -16.00
C ARG A 167 -22.72 1.98 -14.96
N GLY A 168 -21.62 2.74 -14.91
CA GLY A 168 -21.39 3.73 -13.87
C GLY A 168 -21.06 3.09 -12.52
N ILE A 169 -20.47 1.90 -12.48
CA ILE A 169 -20.09 1.23 -11.24
C ILE A 169 -18.61 1.49 -10.97
N LEU A 170 -18.33 2.09 -9.81
CA LEU A 170 -16.98 2.32 -9.29
C LEU A 170 -16.62 1.20 -8.33
N PHE A 171 -15.47 0.56 -8.53
CA PHE A 171 -14.93 -0.48 -7.65
C PHE A 171 -13.78 0.09 -6.83
N VAL A 172 -13.97 0.09 -5.50
CA VAL A 172 -13.06 0.73 -4.54
C VAL A 172 -12.52 -0.32 -3.58
N PRO A 173 -11.25 -0.74 -3.72
CA PRO A 173 -10.59 -1.55 -2.71
C PRO A 173 -10.19 -0.68 -1.51
N THR A 174 -10.50 -1.10 -0.28
CA THR A 174 -10.14 -0.40 0.94
C THR A 174 -9.07 -1.15 1.73
N GLY A 175 -8.33 -0.43 2.55
CA GLY A 175 -7.35 -0.96 3.48
C GLY A 175 -7.91 -1.19 4.88
N SER A 176 -7.00 -1.51 5.80
CA SER A 176 -7.28 -1.74 7.21
C SER A 176 -7.81 -0.50 7.92
N ALA A 177 -8.59 -0.67 8.98
CA ALA A 177 -8.86 0.39 9.94
C ALA A 177 -7.68 0.52 10.91
N ALA A 178 -7.26 1.75 11.23
CA ALA A 178 -6.17 1.96 12.18
C ALA A 178 -6.62 1.74 13.65
N TYR A 179 -5.80 1.26 14.53
CA TYR A 179 -4.40 0.87 14.36
C TYR A 179 -4.32 -0.54 13.73
N ASP A 180 -3.37 -0.76 12.82
CA ASP A 180 -3.35 -1.92 11.93
C ASP A 180 -3.06 -3.26 12.60
N PHE A 181 -2.36 -3.26 13.77
CA PHE A 181 -1.83 -4.48 14.38
C PHE A 181 -2.45 -4.82 15.75
N TYR A 182 -3.40 -4.01 16.20
CA TYR A 182 -4.17 -4.24 17.42
C TYR A 182 -5.54 -3.59 17.28
N GLY A 183 -6.59 -4.38 17.37
CA GLY A 183 -7.98 -3.94 17.18
C GLY A 183 -8.81 -3.88 18.46
N GLY A 184 -8.22 -4.08 19.66
CA GLY A 184 -8.96 -4.09 20.91
C GLY A 184 -9.69 -2.78 21.26
N ASN A 185 -9.30 -1.66 20.63
CA ASN A 185 -10.01 -0.39 20.73
C ASN A 185 -11.14 -0.22 19.68
N ARG A 186 -11.25 -1.13 18.71
CA ARG A 186 -12.26 -1.14 17.66
C ARG A 186 -12.91 -2.52 17.47
N PRO A 187 -13.45 -3.14 18.56
CA PRO A 187 -14.06 -4.45 18.44
C PRO A 187 -15.19 -4.45 17.41
N GLY A 188 -15.40 -5.60 16.75
CA GLY A 188 -16.39 -5.80 15.70
C GLY A 188 -15.77 -6.18 14.37
N GLU A 189 -16.60 -6.35 13.35
CA GLU A 189 -16.21 -6.76 12.00
C GLU A 189 -15.45 -5.65 11.23
N ASN A 190 -15.75 -4.39 11.56
CA ASN A 190 -15.15 -3.18 11.02
C ASN A 190 -15.44 -2.93 9.52
N LEU A 191 -16.71 -2.98 9.10
CA LEU A 191 -17.10 -2.50 7.77
C LEU A 191 -16.94 -0.97 7.67
N PHE A 192 -16.24 -0.44 6.61
CA PHE A 192 -15.84 -1.09 5.38
C PHE A 192 -14.31 -1.18 5.23
N SER A 193 -13.59 -1.61 6.26
CA SER A 193 -12.17 -1.90 6.12
C SER A 193 -11.98 -3.24 5.39
N GLY A 194 -10.87 -3.39 4.65
CA GLY A 194 -10.54 -4.62 3.94
C GLY A 194 -11.60 -5.07 2.92
N CYS A 195 -12.32 -4.12 2.30
CA CYS A 195 -13.46 -4.38 1.42
C CYS A 195 -13.19 -4.05 -0.04
N LEU A 196 -13.86 -4.74 -0.95
CA LEU A 196 -14.13 -4.25 -2.28
C LEU A 196 -15.55 -3.66 -2.29
N LEU A 197 -15.66 -2.36 -2.47
CA LEU A 197 -16.94 -1.65 -2.58
C LEU A 197 -17.30 -1.51 -4.07
N ALA A 198 -18.55 -1.76 -4.43
CA ALA A 198 -19.14 -1.34 -5.68
C ALA A 198 -20.10 -0.19 -5.41
N LEU A 199 -19.74 0.99 -5.88
CA LEU A 199 -20.49 2.23 -5.68
C LEU A 199 -21.06 2.73 -7.02
N ASP A 200 -22.23 3.36 -6.99
CA ASP A 200 -22.66 4.19 -8.11
C ASP A 200 -21.70 5.39 -8.23
N ALA A 201 -21.00 5.49 -9.34
CA ALA A 201 -19.93 6.48 -9.53
C ALA A 201 -20.44 7.94 -9.55
N ARG A 202 -21.74 8.17 -9.82
CA ARG A 202 -22.36 9.51 -9.84
C ARG A 202 -22.75 10.00 -8.47
N THR A 203 -23.14 9.06 -7.58
CA THR A 203 -23.81 9.40 -6.31
C THR A 203 -23.08 8.91 -5.07
N GLY A 204 -22.09 8.04 -5.21
CA GLY A 204 -21.40 7.39 -4.10
C GLY A 204 -22.22 6.32 -3.37
N LYS A 205 -23.45 6.03 -3.82
CA LYS A 205 -24.31 5.04 -3.17
C LYS A 205 -23.78 3.63 -3.36
N ARG A 206 -23.71 2.86 -2.27
CA ARG A 206 -23.30 1.46 -2.29
C ARG A 206 -24.30 0.60 -3.06
N ILE A 207 -23.79 -0.16 -4.05
CA ILE A 207 -24.55 -1.16 -4.79
C ILE A 207 -24.36 -2.51 -4.07
N TRP A 208 -23.11 -2.94 -3.89
CA TRP A 208 -22.72 -4.11 -3.11
C TRP A 208 -21.33 -3.93 -2.53
N HIS A 209 -20.92 -4.82 -1.63
CA HIS A 209 -19.54 -4.92 -1.12
C HIS A 209 -19.23 -6.37 -0.80
N TYR A 210 -17.93 -6.64 -0.68
CA TYR A 210 -17.42 -7.88 -0.11
C TYR A 210 -16.24 -7.56 0.80
N GLN A 211 -16.21 -8.10 2.01
CA GLN A 211 -15.10 -7.92 2.94
C GLN A 211 -14.14 -9.10 2.81
N PHE A 212 -12.86 -8.81 2.60
CA PHE A 212 -11.79 -9.80 2.37
C PHE A 212 -11.06 -10.16 3.65
N VAL A 213 -11.11 -9.27 4.63
CA VAL A 213 -10.52 -9.48 5.95
C VAL A 213 -11.43 -8.84 6.99
N HIS A 214 -12.03 -9.67 7.84
CA HIS A 214 -12.82 -9.23 8.98
C HIS A 214 -11.89 -8.81 10.11
N HIS A 215 -12.14 -7.68 10.75
CA HIS A 215 -11.34 -7.20 11.90
C HIS A 215 -9.84 -7.29 11.63
N ASP A 216 -9.38 -6.62 10.58
CA ASP A 216 -7.99 -6.74 10.11
C ASP A 216 -7.01 -6.22 11.16
N ILE A 217 -6.13 -7.10 11.63
CA ILE A 217 -5.01 -6.84 12.54
C ILE A 217 -3.66 -7.30 11.94
N TRP A 218 -3.61 -7.51 10.63
CA TRP A 218 -2.45 -8.00 9.89
C TRP A 218 -1.96 -7.08 8.79
N ASP A 219 -2.56 -5.88 8.63
CA ASP A 219 -2.31 -4.97 7.50
C ASP A 219 -2.52 -5.67 6.14
N ARG A 220 -3.69 -6.30 5.98
CA ARG A 220 -4.05 -7.04 4.75
C ARG A 220 -4.88 -6.21 3.78
N ASP A 221 -4.49 -4.96 3.59
CA ASP A 221 -5.06 -4.05 2.61
C ASP A 221 -5.25 -4.68 1.24
N LEU A 222 -6.26 -4.22 0.49
CA LEU A 222 -6.37 -4.52 -0.93
C LEU A 222 -5.42 -3.60 -1.71
N PRO A 223 -4.31 -4.17 -2.27
CA PRO A 223 -3.14 -3.36 -2.64
C PRO A 223 -3.21 -2.72 -4.03
N ALA A 224 -4.20 -3.08 -4.84
CA ALA A 224 -4.27 -2.69 -6.25
C ALA A 224 -5.69 -2.42 -6.73
N PRO A 225 -5.87 -1.59 -7.78
CA PRO A 225 -7.15 -1.47 -8.46
C PRO A 225 -7.60 -2.85 -9.00
N PRO A 226 -8.88 -3.22 -8.88
CA PRO A 226 -9.37 -4.49 -9.40
C PRO A 226 -9.39 -4.51 -10.92
N ASN A 227 -9.24 -5.69 -11.50
CA ASN A 227 -9.31 -5.89 -12.94
C ASN A 227 -10.75 -6.14 -13.40
N LEU A 228 -11.19 -5.41 -14.41
CA LEU A 228 -12.49 -5.61 -15.06
C LEU A 228 -12.31 -6.48 -16.29
N ILE A 229 -13.02 -7.60 -16.33
CA ILE A 229 -12.86 -8.60 -17.38
C ILE A 229 -14.20 -9.29 -17.68
N THR A 230 -14.38 -9.80 -18.90
CA THR A 230 -15.53 -10.64 -19.25
C THR A 230 -15.05 -12.09 -19.38
N LEU A 231 -15.61 -12.98 -18.58
CA LEU A 231 -15.25 -14.39 -18.49
C LEU A 231 -16.30 -15.26 -19.18
N THR A 232 -15.90 -16.46 -19.60
CA THR A 232 -16.82 -17.51 -20.05
C THR A 232 -16.99 -18.56 -18.95
N ARG A 233 -18.16 -18.59 -18.33
CA ARG A 233 -18.50 -19.52 -17.25
C ARG A 233 -19.69 -20.38 -17.66
N ASN A 234 -19.53 -21.70 -17.68
CA ASN A 234 -20.60 -22.65 -18.07
C ASN A 234 -21.25 -22.28 -19.44
N GLY A 235 -20.42 -21.88 -20.40
CA GLY A 235 -20.85 -21.47 -21.73
C GLY A 235 -21.53 -20.09 -21.83
N ARG A 236 -21.59 -19.33 -20.74
CA ARG A 236 -22.15 -17.97 -20.67
C ARG A 236 -21.08 -16.93 -20.43
N ARG A 237 -21.24 -15.77 -21.04
CA ARG A 237 -20.39 -14.60 -20.76
C ARG A 237 -20.85 -13.91 -19.49
N VAL A 238 -19.92 -13.65 -18.57
CA VAL A 238 -20.16 -12.96 -17.31
C VAL A 238 -19.17 -11.82 -17.18
N ASP A 239 -19.67 -10.61 -17.02
CA ASP A 239 -18.83 -9.46 -16.71
C ASP A 239 -18.40 -9.54 -15.25
N ALA A 240 -17.10 -9.68 -15.03
CA ALA A 240 -16.50 -9.94 -13.75
C ALA A 240 -15.58 -8.79 -13.28
N VAL A 241 -15.40 -8.71 -11.99
CA VAL A 241 -14.34 -7.94 -11.32
C VAL A 241 -13.45 -8.90 -10.54
N ALA A 242 -12.14 -8.83 -10.76
CA ALA A 242 -11.15 -9.68 -10.11
C ALA A 242 -10.23 -8.83 -9.24
N GLN A 243 -10.07 -9.20 -7.96
CA GLN A 243 -9.25 -8.51 -6.98
C GLN A 243 -8.11 -9.40 -6.50
N VAL A 244 -6.87 -8.96 -6.70
CA VAL A 244 -5.67 -9.56 -6.11
C VAL A 244 -5.46 -9.02 -4.70
N THR A 245 -4.90 -9.83 -3.81
CA THR A 245 -4.74 -9.49 -2.38
C THR A 245 -3.30 -9.59 -1.89
N LYS A 246 -2.97 -8.91 -0.79
CA LYS A 246 -1.69 -9.04 -0.08
C LYS A 246 -1.44 -10.50 0.38
N GLN A 247 -2.48 -11.24 0.69
CA GLN A 247 -2.38 -12.65 1.10
C GLN A 247 -1.98 -13.59 -0.05
N GLY A 248 -2.06 -13.15 -1.31
CA GLY A 248 -1.73 -13.98 -2.48
C GLY A 248 -2.93 -14.72 -3.07
N TYR A 249 -4.13 -14.27 -2.79
CA TYR A 249 -5.37 -14.79 -3.38
C TYR A 249 -5.90 -13.89 -4.49
N VAL A 250 -6.73 -14.48 -5.37
CA VAL A 250 -7.55 -13.77 -6.34
C VAL A 250 -9.00 -14.09 -6.07
N PHE A 251 -9.80 -13.07 -5.76
CA PHE A 251 -11.24 -13.18 -5.66
C PHE A 251 -11.89 -12.67 -6.93
N VAL A 252 -12.93 -13.34 -7.40
CA VAL A 252 -13.61 -13.00 -8.67
C VAL A 252 -15.11 -12.95 -8.44
N PHE A 253 -15.71 -11.79 -8.74
CA PHE A 253 -17.14 -11.55 -8.53
C PHE A 253 -17.85 -11.16 -9.82
N ASN A 254 -19.15 -11.45 -9.90
CA ASN A 254 -20.02 -10.81 -10.87
C ASN A 254 -20.00 -9.29 -10.61
N ARG A 255 -19.71 -8.51 -11.63
CA ARG A 255 -19.52 -7.07 -11.55
C ARG A 255 -20.75 -6.30 -11.09
N GLU A 256 -21.95 -6.78 -11.44
CA GLU A 256 -23.21 -6.13 -11.15
C GLU A 256 -23.78 -6.52 -9.78
N THR A 257 -23.66 -7.81 -9.42
CA THR A 257 -24.34 -8.36 -8.23
C THR A 257 -23.43 -8.56 -7.03
N GLY A 258 -22.10 -8.65 -7.22
CA GLY A 258 -21.15 -9.00 -6.17
C GLY A 258 -21.16 -10.51 -5.84
N GLU A 259 -21.87 -11.34 -6.61
CA GLU A 259 -21.89 -12.79 -6.43
C GLU A 259 -20.51 -13.37 -6.74
N PRO A 260 -19.90 -14.18 -5.85
CA PRO A 260 -18.63 -14.84 -6.11
C PRO A 260 -18.74 -15.81 -7.30
N LEU A 261 -17.77 -15.78 -8.20
CA LEU A 261 -17.71 -16.72 -9.34
C LEU A 261 -17.00 -18.03 -9.01
N PHE A 262 -16.33 -18.09 -7.88
CA PHE A 262 -15.75 -19.29 -7.28
C PHE A 262 -16.14 -19.33 -5.80
N ASP A 263 -16.29 -20.53 -5.26
CA ASP A 263 -16.66 -20.73 -3.87
C ASP A 263 -15.63 -20.08 -2.92
N ILE A 264 -16.11 -19.48 -1.85
CA ILE A 264 -15.32 -18.88 -0.80
C ILE A 264 -15.65 -19.62 0.50
N ALA A 265 -14.63 -20.09 1.22
CA ALA A 265 -14.77 -20.79 2.47
C ALA A 265 -14.37 -19.89 3.65
N GLU A 266 -15.18 -19.86 4.69
CA GLU A 266 -14.83 -19.25 5.96
C GLU A 266 -13.88 -20.16 6.75
N THR A 267 -12.67 -19.68 7.03
CA THR A 267 -11.61 -20.44 7.70
C THR A 267 -11.45 -19.94 9.13
N PRO A 268 -11.44 -20.83 10.14
CA PRO A 268 -11.28 -20.45 11.54
C PRO A 268 -9.98 -19.66 11.80
N VAL A 269 -10.08 -18.66 12.66
CA VAL A 269 -8.97 -17.83 13.14
C VAL A 269 -8.61 -18.21 14.57
N PRO A 270 -7.32 -18.42 14.91
CA PRO A 270 -6.91 -18.62 16.29
C PRO A 270 -7.22 -17.39 17.17
N PRO A 271 -7.59 -17.57 18.44
CA PRO A 271 -7.80 -16.46 19.36
C PRO A 271 -6.48 -15.71 19.62
N SER A 272 -6.56 -14.38 19.80
CA SER A 272 -5.44 -13.58 20.30
C SER A 272 -5.19 -13.83 21.78
N ASP A 273 -3.94 -13.78 22.21
CA ASP A 273 -3.53 -13.79 23.63
C ASP A 273 -3.15 -12.39 24.14
N LEU A 274 -3.26 -11.38 23.29
CA LEU A 274 -3.05 -10.00 23.71
C LEU A 274 -4.27 -9.49 24.48
N PRO A 275 -4.10 -8.99 25.70
CA PRO A 275 -5.21 -8.45 26.49
C PRO A 275 -6.04 -7.43 25.72
N GLY A 276 -7.35 -7.60 25.69
CA GLY A 276 -8.30 -6.71 25.03
C GLY A 276 -8.49 -6.96 23.53
N GLU A 277 -7.64 -7.75 22.88
CA GLU A 277 -7.81 -8.12 21.48
C GLU A 277 -8.76 -9.31 21.32
N ILE A 278 -9.74 -9.17 20.43
CA ILE A 278 -10.71 -10.23 20.11
C ILE A 278 -10.70 -10.41 18.60
N THR A 279 -10.06 -11.48 18.13
CA THR A 279 -10.03 -11.83 16.70
C THR A 279 -11.44 -12.14 16.19
N TRP A 280 -11.73 -11.77 14.93
CA TRP A 280 -12.94 -12.26 14.28
C TRP A 280 -12.85 -13.79 14.09
N PRO A 281 -13.96 -14.54 14.31
CA PRO A 281 -13.89 -16.01 14.39
C PRO A 281 -13.40 -16.70 13.12
N THR A 282 -13.65 -16.11 11.96
CA THR A 282 -13.30 -16.68 10.64
C THR A 282 -12.77 -15.63 9.68
N GLN A 283 -12.10 -16.10 8.63
CA GLN A 283 -11.67 -15.26 7.50
C GLN A 283 -11.99 -15.95 6.17
N PRO A 284 -12.43 -15.21 5.14
CA PRO A 284 -12.80 -15.76 3.85
C PRO A 284 -11.57 -16.14 3.02
N ILE A 285 -11.57 -17.33 2.44
CA ILE A 285 -10.55 -17.84 1.54
C ILE A 285 -11.22 -18.38 0.28
N PRO A 286 -10.82 -17.93 -0.93
CA PRO A 286 -11.36 -18.49 -2.16
C PRO A 286 -10.84 -19.92 -2.36
N VAL A 287 -11.74 -20.84 -2.68
CA VAL A 287 -11.39 -22.22 -3.00
C VAL A 287 -10.61 -22.30 -4.32
N LYS A 288 -10.94 -21.40 -5.25
CA LYS A 288 -10.26 -21.16 -6.53
C LYS A 288 -10.26 -19.67 -6.87
N PRO A 289 -9.24 -19.19 -7.60
CA PRO A 289 -7.96 -19.85 -7.92
C PRO A 289 -7.14 -20.23 -6.69
N ALA A 290 -6.21 -21.19 -6.85
CA ALA A 290 -5.21 -21.46 -5.81
C ALA A 290 -4.37 -20.21 -5.51
N PRO A 291 -3.74 -20.10 -4.32
CA PRO A 291 -2.86 -18.96 -4.02
C PRO A 291 -1.73 -18.83 -5.04
N PHE A 292 -1.47 -17.60 -5.49
CA PHE A 292 -0.36 -17.33 -6.42
C PHE A 292 0.98 -17.06 -5.71
N ALA A 293 1.03 -17.14 -4.39
CA ALA A 293 2.22 -17.04 -3.55
C ALA A 293 2.29 -18.21 -2.56
N ARG A 294 3.48 -18.45 -1.99
CA ARG A 294 3.63 -19.38 -0.86
C ARG A 294 3.04 -18.77 0.41
N MET A 295 2.61 -19.62 1.33
CA MET A 295 2.01 -19.25 2.61
C MET A 295 2.91 -19.66 3.78
N SER A 296 2.76 -19.00 4.95
CA SER A 296 3.51 -19.36 6.17
C SER A 296 3.36 -20.83 6.56
N THR A 297 2.17 -21.38 6.35
CA THR A 297 1.86 -22.80 6.60
C THR A 297 2.60 -23.77 5.68
N SER A 298 3.18 -23.31 4.58
CA SER A 298 3.97 -24.13 3.67
C SER A 298 5.46 -24.17 4.03
N LEU A 299 5.92 -23.31 4.96
CA LEU A 299 7.33 -23.26 5.38
C LEU A 299 7.63 -24.31 6.45
N THR A 300 8.78 -24.95 6.33
CA THR A 300 9.33 -25.94 7.26
C THR A 300 10.79 -25.60 7.60
N GLU A 301 11.38 -26.27 8.57
CA GLU A 301 12.82 -26.10 8.87
C GLU A 301 13.74 -26.44 7.69
N ALA A 302 13.28 -27.30 6.77
CA ALA A 302 14.03 -27.62 5.54
C ALA A 302 14.11 -26.45 4.56
N ASP A 303 13.21 -25.47 4.70
CA ASP A 303 13.26 -24.25 3.90
C ASP A 303 14.29 -23.23 4.41
N ILE A 304 14.95 -23.48 5.56
CA ILE A 304 16.01 -22.64 6.10
C ILE A 304 17.37 -23.16 5.56
N PRO A 305 18.00 -22.46 4.59
CA PRO A 305 19.14 -22.98 3.88
C PRO A 305 20.39 -23.12 4.74
N GLU A 306 21.30 -24.05 4.36
CA GLU A 306 22.58 -24.26 5.05
C GLU A 306 23.55 -23.06 4.94
N TRP A 307 23.38 -22.20 3.94
CA TRP A 307 24.25 -21.03 3.72
C TRP A 307 23.89 -19.80 4.60
N ILE A 308 22.83 -19.88 5.40
CA ILE A 308 22.43 -18.82 6.35
C ILE A 308 23.49 -18.71 7.47
N ALA A 309 23.98 -17.48 7.71
CA ALA A 309 25.11 -17.24 8.60
C ALA A 309 24.80 -17.55 10.07
N ASP A 310 23.61 -17.25 10.55
CA ASP A 310 23.16 -17.47 11.93
C ASP A 310 21.98 -18.47 11.99
N ARG A 311 22.13 -19.56 11.24
CA ARG A 311 21.09 -20.56 10.99
C ARG A 311 20.42 -21.09 12.25
N GLU A 312 21.19 -21.39 13.31
CA GLU A 312 20.63 -21.88 14.58
C GLU A 312 19.69 -20.87 15.24
N LYS A 313 20.04 -19.59 15.21
CA LYS A 313 19.19 -18.51 15.72
C LYS A 313 17.91 -18.36 14.88
N ILE A 314 18.04 -18.48 13.56
CA ILE A 314 16.88 -18.45 12.63
C ILE A 314 15.95 -19.64 12.90
N LEU A 315 16.50 -20.85 13.10
CA LEU A 315 15.74 -22.05 13.45
C LEU A 315 15.03 -21.89 14.80
N GLU A 316 15.71 -21.37 15.82
CA GLU A 316 15.10 -21.08 17.12
C GLU A 316 13.93 -20.11 16.98
N GLY A 317 14.10 -19.00 16.25
CA GLY A 317 13.03 -18.06 15.94
C GLY A 317 11.87 -18.73 15.22
N PHE A 318 12.15 -19.53 14.18
CA PHE A 318 11.13 -20.24 13.40
C PHE A 318 10.30 -21.20 14.24
N ARG A 319 10.91 -21.91 15.21
CA ARG A 319 10.20 -22.82 16.12
C ARG A 319 9.27 -22.06 17.06
N ASN A 320 9.66 -20.87 17.49
CA ASN A 320 8.94 -20.06 18.47
C ASN A 320 7.84 -19.19 17.85
N TYR A 321 7.97 -18.78 16.58
CA TYR A 321 6.98 -17.92 15.92
C TYR A 321 5.67 -18.67 15.66
N ARG A 322 4.56 -17.95 15.81
CA ARG A 322 3.26 -18.39 15.29
C ARG A 322 3.28 -18.33 13.77
N LYS A 323 2.78 -19.33 13.10
CA LYS A 323 2.82 -19.44 11.63
C LYS A 323 1.60 -20.12 11.01
N GLU A 324 0.62 -20.39 11.85
CA GLU A 324 -0.69 -20.89 11.43
C GLU A 324 -1.34 -19.85 10.50
N GLN A 325 -2.23 -20.32 9.67
CA GLN A 325 -3.01 -19.41 8.84
C GLN A 325 -3.84 -18.47 9.74
N TRP A 326 -3.73 -17.17 9.48
CA TRP A 326 -4.37 -16.13 10.29
C TRP A 326 -3.93 -16.10 11.76
N ALA A 327 -2.72 -16.59 12.07
CA ALA A 327 -2.16 -16.42 13.41
C ALA A 327 -2.17 -14.93 13.79
N PRO A 328 -2.81 -14.54 14.93
CA PRO A 328 -2.84 -13.15 15.35
C PRO A 328 -1.46 -12.63 15.75
N PRO A 329 -1.25 -11.30 15.73
CA PRO A 329 -0.05 -10.68 16.27
C PRO A 329 0.24 -11.14 17.70
N ALA A 330 1.52 -11.48 18.01
CA ALA A 330 1.91 -12.08 19.27
C ALA A 330 3.19 -11.46 19.85
N ARG A 331 3.41 -11.62 21.17
CA ARG A 331 4.63 -11.17 21.84
C ARG A 331 5.85 -11.98 21.43
N GLU A 332 5.71 -13.27 21.23
CA GLU A 332 6.77 -14.15 20.74
C GLU A 332 7.12 -13.92 19.27
N GLY A 333 6.23 -13.31 18.52
CA GLY A 333 6.32 -13.06 17.10
C GLY A 333 5.41 -13.95 16.26
N THR A 334 4.86 -13.37 15.20
CA THR A 334 4.05 -14.05 14.18
C THR A 334 4.78 -13.95 12.86
N LEU A 335 5.03 -15.10 12.22
CA LEU A 335 5.66 -15.18 10.90
C LEU A 335 4.59 -14.93 9.84
N LEU A 336 4.63 -13.77 9.21
CA LEU A 336 3.77 -13.41 8.10
C LEU A 336 4.44 -13.78 6.77
N PHE A 337 3.77 -14.64 6.00
CA PHE A 337 4.23 -14.99 4.66
C PHE A 337 3.02 -15.28 3.74
N PRO A 338 2.82 -14.47 2.72
CA PRO A 338 3.54 -13.22 2.38
C PRO A 338 3.49 -12.17 3.48
N GLY A 339 4.53 -11.33 3.53
CA GLY A 339 4.69 -10.33 4.59
C GLY A 339 3.80 -9.08 4.42
N TYR A 340 4.19 -7.97 5.02
CA TYR A 340 3.41 -6.72 5.00
C TYR A 340 3.31 -6.07 3.63
N ASP A 341 4.38 -6.14 2.81
CA ASP A 341 4.31 -5.67 1.41
C ASP A 341 3.25 -6.44 0.61
N GLY A 342 2.94 -7.67 1.05
CA GLY A 342 1.98 -8.54 0.40
C GLY A 342 2.57 -9.32 -0.78
N ALA A 343 1.86 -10.36 -1.21
CA ALA A 343 2.14 -11.06 -2.46
C ALA A 343 1.88 -10.14 -3.65
N ALA A 344 0.65 -9.62 -3.76
CA ALA A 344 0.37 -8.56 -4.72
C ALA A 344 0.68 -7.19 -4.12
N GLU A 345 1.11 -6.29 -4.99
CA GLU A 345 1.49 -4.93 -4.71
C GLU A 345 0.65 -3.94 -5.55
N TRP A 346 0.83 -2.65 -5.30
CA TRP A 346 0.08 -1.56 -5.94
C TRP A 346 0.14 -1.56 -7.49
N GLY A 347 1.10 -2.25 -8.09
CA GLY A 347 1.15 -2.44 -9.54
C GLY A 347 0.06 -3.36 -10.09
N GLY A 348 -0.55 -4.18 -9.22
CA GLY A 348 -1.66 -5.06 -9.55
C GLY A 348 -1.31 -6.16 -10.53
N ALA A 349 -2.32 -6.60 -11.28
CA ALA A 349 -2.22 -7.63 -12.29
C ALA A 349 -2.60 -7.10 -13.67
N ALA A 350 -2.12 -7.74 -14.74
CA ALA A 350 -2.63 -7.52 -16.09
C ALA A 350 -3.62 -8.62 -16.45
N VAL A 351 -4.65 -8.29 -17.25
CA VAL A 351 -5.60 -9.26 -17.78
C VAL A 351 -5.64 -9.23 -19.30
N ASP A 352 -5.61 -10.40 -19.90
CA ASP A 352 -5.88 -10.56 -21.31
C ASP A 352 -7.40 -10.69 -21.50
N VAL A 353 -8.00 -9.61 -21.97
CA VAL A 353 -9.47 -9.51 -22.13
C VAL A 353 -10.05 -10.46 -23.18
N GLU A 354 -9.24 -11.02 -24.07
CA GLU A 354 -9.69 -11.96 -25.11
C GLU A 354 -9.76 -13.39 -24.57
N THR A 355 -8.79 -13.77 -23.74
CA THR A 355 -8.66 -15.15 -23.25
C THR A 355 -9.18 -15.36 -21.84
N GLY A 356 -9.32 -14.30 -21.05
CA GLY A 356 -9.70 -14.40 -19.65
C GLY A 356 -8.52 -14.75 -18.72
N VAL A 357 -7.28 -14.60 -19.18
CA VAL A 357 -6.08 -14.93 -18.41
C VAL A 357 -5.58 -13.70 -17.66
N MET A 358 -5.32 -13.87 -16.36
CA MET A 358 -4.66 -12.89 -15.48
C MET A 358 -3.18 -13.24 -15.33
N TYR A 359 -2.34 -12.20 -15.35
CA TYR A 359 -0.90 -12.29 -15.08
C TYR A 359 -0.60 -11.46 -13.84
N VAL A 360 -0.11 -12.10 -12.79
CA VAL A 360 0.21 -11.45 -11.51
C VAL A 360 1.61 -11.81 -11.06
N ASN A 361 2.41 -10.80 -10.73
CA ASN A 361 3.69 -11.00 -10.05
C ASN A 361 3.48 -11.02 -8.54
N SER A 362 4.33 -11.74 -7.82
CA SER A 362 4.26 -11.83 -6.37
C SER A 362 5.58 -11.59 -5.69
N ASN A 363 5.52 -10.91 -4.54
CA ASN A 363 6.57 -10.91 -3.53
C ASN A 363 6.45 -12.16 -2.67
N GLU A 364 7.57 -12.82 -2.46
CA GLU A 364 7.67 -13.96 -1.56
C GLU A 364 8.72 -13.67 -0.48
N MET A 365 8.45 -12.63 0.32
CA MET A 365 9.27 -12.23 1.44
C MET A 365 8.52 -12.47 2.75
N ALA A 366 9.14 -13.21 3.66
CA ALA A 366 8.61 -13.41 5.00
C ALA A 366 8.99 -12.25 5.93
N TRP A 367 8.09 -11.93 6.85
CA TRP A 367 8.26 -10.87 7.85
C TRP A 367 7.89 -11.41 9.22
N VAL A 368 8.46 -10.84 10.28
CA VAL A 368 8.13 -11.17 11.66
C VAL A 368 7.41 -9.99 12.29
N MET A 369 6.16 -10.21 12.66
CA MET A 369 5.36 -9.28 13.43
C MET A 369 5.48 -9.63 14.91
N GLN A 370 6.09 -8.75 15.70
CA GLN A 370 6.21 -8.93 17.14
C GLN A 370 5.52 -7.76 17.85
N MET A 371 4.71 -8.08 18.86
CA MET A 371 4.00 -7.08 19.64
C MET A 371 4.71 -6.82 20.95
N VAL A 372 4.79 -5.54 21.33
CA VAL A 372 5.32 -5.09 22.61
C VAL A 372 4.28 -4.26 23.34
N GLU A 373 4.26 -4.39 24.65
CA GLU A 373 3.40 -3.59 25.51
C GLU A 373 3.90 -2.15 25.58
N VAL A 374 2.99 -1.20 25.39
CA VAL A 374 3.30 0.23 25.61
C VAL A 374 3.39 0.46 27.10
N PRO A 375 4.41 1.21 27.61
CA PRO A 375 4.50 1.50 29.03
C PRO A 375 3.20 2.10 29.57
N GLY A 376 2.69 1.54 30.67
CA GLY A 376 1.46 2.02 31.30
C GLY A 376 1.54 3.49 31.73
N ALA A 377 0.40 4.11 32.02
CA ALA A 377 0.29 5.54 32.30
C ALA A 377 1.28 6.05 33.37
N GLN A 378 1.54 5.28 34.42
CA GLN A 378 2.53 5.64 35.48
C GLN A 378 3.96 5.66 34.95
N ALA A 379 4.34 4.65 34.14
CA ALA A 379 5.68 4.60 33.54
C ALA A 379 5.87 5.72 32.51
N LEU A 380 4.84 6.01 31.68
CA LEU A 380 4.87 7.13 30.74
C LEU A 380 4.97 8.50 31.45
N GLN A 381 4.37 8.65 32.63
CA GLN A 381 4.49 9.88 33.44
C GLN A 381 5.90 10.09 33.97
N ALA A 382 6.64 9.02 34.21
CA ALA A 382 8.04 9.11 34.66
C ALA A 382 9.00 9.55 33.54
N LEU A 383 8.58 9.44 32.27
CA LEU A 383 9.38 9.86 31.12
C LEU A 383 9.26 11.38 30.89
N SER A 384 10.30 11.98 30.31
CA SER A 384 10.22 13.36 29.83
C SER A 384 9.12 13.50 28.75
N PRO A 385 8.56 14.70 28.52
CA PRO A 385 7.55 14.88 27.47
C PRO A 385 8.02 14.43 26.08
N GLY A 386 9.29 14.65 25.74
CA GLY A 386 9.87 14.23 24.47
C GLY A 386 10.04 12.72 24.37
N GLU A 387 10.55 12.09 25.42
CA GLU A 387 10.71 10.65 25.51
C GLU A 387 9.36 9.92 25.49
N ARG A 388 8.34 10.48 26.14
CA ARG A 388 6.97 9.96 26.12
C ARG A 388 6.39 9.97 24.70
N THR A 389 6.51 11.09 24.00
CA THR A 389 6.07 11.19 22.59
C THR A 389 6.84 10.21 21.71
N TYR A 390 8.15 10.07 21.92
CA TYR A 390 8.98 9.10 21.22
C TYR A 390 8.50 7.66 21.46
N SER A 391 8.30 7.28 22.71
CA SER A 391 7.90 5.92 23.09
C SER A 391 6.55 5.51 22.54
N THR A 392 5.62 6.47 22.40
CA THR A 392 4.26 6.19 21.92
C THR A 392 4.08 6.34 20.41
N ARG A 393 4.96 7.08 19.71
CA ARG A 393 4.77 7.42 18.29
C ARG A 393 5.91 6.98 17.37
N CYS A 394 7.10 6.71 17.90
CA CYS A 394 8.31 6.50 17.09
C CYS A 394 9.01 5.17 17.40
N ALA A 395 8.97 4.73 18.65
CA ALA A 395 9.74 3.59 19.13
C ALA A 395 9.39 2.27 18.44
N SER A 396 8.14 2.11 18.01
CA SER A 396 7.69 0.91 17.26
C SER A 396 8.54 0.64 16.01
N CYS A 397 8.90 1.69 15.26
CA CYS A 397 9.72 1.56 14.06
C CYS A 397 11.22 1.81 14.33
N HIS A 398 11.54 2.81 15.15
CA HIS A 398 12.92 3.23 15.36
C HIS A 398 13.62 2.57 16.58
N GLY A 399 12.91 1.65 17.27
CA GLY A 399 13.40 0.95 18.46
C GLY A 399 13.36 1.80 19.72
N SER A 400 13.16 1.18 20.90
CA SER A 400 13.07 1.89 22.19
C SER A 400 14.35 2.68 22.53
N GLY A 401 15.51 2.20 22.10
CA GLY A 401 16.82 2.89 22.25
C GLY A 401 17.18 3.78 21.05
N ARG A 402 16.29 4.08 20.14
CA ARG A 402 16.54 4.88 18.93
C ARG A 402 17.56 4.25 17.96
N GLN A 403 17.81 2.93 18.08
CA GLN A 403 18.81 2.19 17.31
C GLN A 403 18.40 1.96 15.85
N GLY A 404 17.10 2.10 15.53
CA GLY A 404 16.55 1.81 14.21
C GLY A 404 16.55 0.32 13.87
N ASN A 405 16.14 0.03 12.63
CA ASN A 405 16.28 -1.26 11.98
C ASN A 405 16.64 -1.04 10.50
N PRO A 406 17.95 -0.90 10.19
CA PRO A 406 18.39 -0.61 8.82
C PRO A 406 17.99 -1.67 7.79
N ALA A 407 17.91 -2.95 8.20
CA ALA A 407 17.51 -4.05 7.32
C ALA A 407 16.06 -3.90 6.82
N SER A 408 15.18 -3.31 7.66
CA SER A 408 13.80 -2.99 7.32
C SER A 408 13.61 -1.55 6.82
N GLY A 409 14.69 -0.80 6.64
CA GLY A 409 14.64 0.57 6.12
C GLY A 409 14.39 1.65 7.18
N PHE A 410 14.41 1.31 8.48
CA PHE A 410 14.24 2.28 9.56
C PHE A 410 15.61 2.79 10.06
N PRO A 411 15.94 4.06 9.81
CA PRO A 411 17.23 4.59 10.22
C PRO A 411 17.32 4.72 11.74
N ALA A 412 18.53 4.55 12.29
CA ALA A 412 18.82 4.91 13.67
C ALA A 412 18.62 6.40 13.88
N LEU A 413 18.03 6.79 15.02
CA LEU A 413 17.85 8.17 15.45
C LEU A 413 18.85 8.60 16.52
N THR A 414 19.73 7.70 16.95
CA THR A 414 20.90 8.06 17.79
C THR A 414 21.84 8.97 17.00
N GLY A 415 22.39 9.99 17.65
CA GLY A 415 23.30 10.97 17.03
C GLY A 415 22.69 11.77 15.89
N LEU A 416 21.37 11.97 15.88
CA LEU A 416 20.63 12.64 14.81
C LEU A 416 21.13 14.08 14.57
N LYS A 417 21.51 14.79 15.65
CA LYS A 417 22.08 16.16 15.62
C LYS A 417 23.31 16.32 14.72
N ASN A 418 24.07 15.23 14.49
CA ASN A 418 25.27 15.25 13.65
C ASN A 418 24.96 15.04 12.17
N ARG A 419 23.70 14.73 11.82
CA ARG A 419 23.29 14.32 10.45
C ARG A 419 22.22 15.21 9.83
N LEU A 420 21.35 15.77 10.64
CA LEU A 420 20.21 16.57 10.20
C LEU A 420 19.99 17.75 11.16
N ASP A 421 19.50 18.88 10.62
CA ASP A 421 19.01 19.99 11.41
C ASP A 421 17.57 19.79 11.90
N LYS A 422 17.17 20.51 12.96
CA LYS A 422 15.84 20.41 13.58
C LYS A 422 14.69 20.73 12.62
N ASN A 423 14.86 21.75 11.75
CA ASN A 423 13.80 22.15 10.83
C ASN A 423 13.52 21.04 9.82
N LYS A 424 14.59 20.40 9.32
CA LYS A 424 14.48 19.26 8.42
C LYS A 424 13.80 18.07 9.09
N VAL A 425 14.16 17.74 10.33
CA VAL A 425 13.52 16.68 11.12
C VAL A 425 12.06 17.02 11.41
N SER A 426 11.75 18.25 11.79
CA SER A 426 10.37 18.72 11.98
C SER A 426 9.53 18.58 10.71
N GLY A 427 10.10 18.90 9.55
CA GLY A 427 9.47 18.69 8.25
C GLY A 427 9.22 17.21 7.94
N LEU A 428 10.19 16.34 8.20
CA LEU A 428 10.07 14.90 8.01
C LEU A 428 8.99 14.27 8.89
N ILE A 429 8.89 14.71 10.16
CA ILE A 429 7.83 14.26 11.08
C ILE A 429 6.46 14.64 10.51
N ALA A 430 6.29 15.87 10.03
CA ALA A 430 5.01 16.35 9.55
C ALA A 430 4.60 15.74 8.18
N SER A 431 5.56 15.56 7.26
CA SER A 431 5.28 15.13 5.88
C SER A 431 5.47 13.62 5.65
N GLY A 432 6.17 12.93 6.55
CA GLY A 432 6.60 11.57 6.35
C GLY A 432 7.74 11.44 5.32
N LYS A 433 8.27 10.23 5.17
CA LYS A 433 9.25 9.87 4.13
C LYS A 433 9.23 8.37 3.85
N GLY A 434 8.98 7.97 2.60
CA GLY A 434 8.94 6.56 2.24
C GLY A 434 7.84 5.80 2.99
N MET A 435 8.21 4.80 3.79
CA MET A 435 7.27 4.05 4.64
C MET A 435 6.84 4.85 5.89
N MET A 436 7.68 5.78 6.37
CA MET A 436 7.31 6.62 7.52
C MET A 436 6.14 7.54 7.13
N PRO A 437 4.95 7.40 7.75
CA PRO A 437 3.86 8.34 7.53
C PRO A 437 4.18 9.71 8.15
N GLY A 438 3.45 10.75 7.74
CA GLY A 438 3.45 12.00 8.47
C GLY A 438 2.72 11.82 9.80
N ILE A 439 3.29 12.37 10.87
CA ILE A 439 2.74 12.28 12.22
C ILE A 439 2.25 13.67 12.64
N SER A 440 0.95 13.76 12.94
CA SER A 440 0.36 15.00 13.45
C SER A 440 0.61 15.11 14.97
N LEU A 441 1.38 16.10 15.37
CA LEU A 441 1.70 16.39 16.78
C LEU A 441 1.31 17.83 17.12
N ALA A 442 0.81 18.04 18.33
CA ALA A 442 0.64 19.39 18.85
C ALA A 442 2.02 20.12 18.91
N ALA A 443 2.01 21.44 18.78
CA ALA A 443 3.25 22.21 18.71
C ALA A 443 4.20 21.95 19.90
N ALA A 444 3.64 21.83 21.12
CA ALA A 444 4.39 21.53 22.32
C ALA A 444 4.97 20.09 22.34
N GLU A 445 4.20 19.12 21.89
CA GLU A 445 4.66 17.71 21.76
C GLU A 445 5.79 17.58 20.73
N LYS A 446 5.64 18.26 19.59
CA LYS A 446 6.67 18.26 18.54
C LYS A 446 7.96 18.90 19.01
N GLU A 447 7.88 20.03 19.72
CA GLU A 447 9.07 20.70 20.26
C GLU A 447 9.76 19.85 21.34
N ALA A 448 8.99 19.20 22.22
CA ALA A 448 9.52 18.26 23.20
C ALA A 448 10.21 17.06 22.54
N LEU A 449 9.57 16.45 21.56
CA LEU A 449 10.15 15.35 20.77
C LEU A 449 11.46 15.76 20.09
N LEU A 450 11.51 16.94 19.47
CA LEU A 450 12.73 17.45 18.84
C LEU A 450 13.86 17.64 19.84
N ARG A 451 13.58 18.18 21.04
CA ARG A 451 14.60 18.30 22.10
C ARG A 451 15.12 16.93 22.53
N PHE A 452 14.26 15.94 22.72
CA PHE A 452 14.65 14.57 23.03
C PHE A 452 15.52 13.94 21.94
N LEU A 453 15.12 14.05 20.69
CA LEU A 453 15.85 13.49 19.54
C LEU A 453 17.22 14.15 19.34
N PHE A 454 17.36 15.43 19.67
CA PHE A 454 18.60 16.19 19.57
C PHE A 454 19.44 16.19 20.86
N GLU A 455 19.00 15.41 21.87
CA GLU A 455 19.70 15.27 23.17
C GLU A 455 19.91 16.62 23.90
N GLU A 456 18.87 17.46 23.86
CA GLU A 456 18.86 18.79 24.51
C GLU A 456 17.93 18.82 25.72
N GLU A 457 17.39 17.69 26.14
CA GLU A 457 16.65 17.60 27.41
C GLU A 457 17.67 17.65 28.57
N THR A 458 17.56 18.66 29.36
CA THR A 458 18.26 18.71 30.67
C THR A 458 17.46 17.88 31.67
N ASP A 459 18.13 17.20 32.61
CA ASP A 459 17.59 16.25 33.60
C ASP A 459 16.52 16.80 34.57
N ASN A 460 15.84 17.88 34.23
CA ASN A 460 14.69 18.36 34.96
C ASN A 460 13.42 17.63 34.55
N ALA A 461 13.32 16.32 34.86
CA ALA A 461 12.07 15.62 34.99
C ALA A 461 11.29 16.23 36.17
N GLY A 462 10.74 17.41 35.94
CA GLY A 462 9.82 18.05 36.87
C GLY A 462 8.59 17.16 37.01
N SER A 463 8.48 16.50 38.15
CA SER A 463 7.24 15.93 38.66
C SER A 463 6.15 17.02 38.61
N THR A 464 5.42 17.07 37.50
CA THR A 464 4.13 17.75 37.51
C THR A 464 3.16 16.76 38.14
N ASN A 465 2.67 17.06 39.35
CA ASN A 465 1.50 16.44 39.97
C ASN A 465 0.25 16.72 39.11
N GLN A 466 0.23 16.22 37.89
CA GLN A 466 -1.00 16.16 37.12
C GLN A 466 -1.70 14.85 37.48
N PRO A 467 -3.04 14.86 37.66
CA PRO A 467 -3.78 13.65 37.94
C PRO A 467 -3.52 12.62 36.84
N VAL A 468 -3.50 11.33 37.20
CA VAL A 468 -3.38 10.20 36.27
C VAL A 468 -4.42 10.42 35.21
N GLN A 469 -3.99 10.85 34.03
CA GLN A 469 -4.89 10.91 32.87
C GLN A 469 -5.30 9.48 32.53
N GLU A 470 -6.60 9.21 32.50
CA GLU A 470 -7.12 7.96 31.95
C GLU A 470 -6.43 7.67 30.63
N ILE A 471 -6.13 6.39 30.37
CA ILE A 471 -5.56 5.96 29.06
C ILE A 471 -6.52 6.47 28.00
N ARG A 472 -6.06 7.37 27.16
CA ARG A 472 -6.88 7.94 26.09
C ARG A 472 -7.22 6.82 25.10
N LYS A 473 -8.43 6.84 24.54
CA LYS A 473 -8.88 5.84 23.56
C LYS A 473 -7.98 5.71 22.32
N ASP A 474 -7.21 6.75 22.00
CA ASP A 474 -6.21 6.76 20.92
C ASP A 474 -4.87 6.13 21.33
N GLN A 475 -4.70 5.68 22.56
CA GLN A 475 -3.53 4.96 23.04
C GLN A 475 -3.83 3.46 23.08
N VAL A 476 -3.23 2.72 22.17
CA VAL A 476 -3.32 1.25 22.18
C VAL A 476 -2.31 0.68 23.19
N PRO A 477 -2.68 -0.38 23.94
CA PRO A 477 -1.77 -0.97 24.94
C PRO A 477 -0.65 -1.80 24.33
N PHE A 478 -0.77 -2.18 23.07
CA PHE A 478 0.23 -2.94 22.32
C PHE A 478 0.54 -2.28 21.00
N VAL A 479 1.82 -2.27 20.63
CA VAL A 479 2.31 -1.79 19.33
C VAL A 479 3.26 -2.82 18.73
N SER A 480 3.34 -2.86 17.41
CA SER A 480 4.31 -3.73 16.73
C SER A 480 5.73 -3.16 16.88
N THR A 481 6.74 -4.02 16.81
CA THR A 481 8.15 -3.61 16.74
C THR A 481 8.54 -3.06 15.37
N GLY A 482 7.57 -2.79 14.50
CA GLY A 482 7.72 -2.27 13.15
C GLY A 482 7.79 -3.37 12.08
N TYR A 483 8.13 -2.95 10.88
CA TYR A 483 8.13 -3.78 9.68
C TYR A 483 9.46 -4.55 9.55
N ASN A 484 9.53 -5.73 10.16
CA ASN A 484 10.76 -6.53 10.26
C ASN A 484 10.74 -7.67 9.25
N LYS A 485 11.56 -7.56 8.19
CA LYS A 485 11.80 -8.69 7.29
C LYS A 485 12.51 -9.81 8.06
N TRP A 486 12.17 -11.04 7.75
CA TRP A 486 12.85 -12.21 8.32
C TRP A 486 14.14 -12.50 7.55
N LEU A 487 15.23 -11.93 8.05
CA LEU A 487 16.57 -11.94 7.43
C LEU A 487 17.60 -12.52 8.38
N ASP A 488 18.70 -13.02 7.83
CA ASP A 488 19.91 -13.36 8.56
C ASP A 488 20.72 -12.10 8.94
N VAL A 489 21.81 -12.30 9.68
CA VAL A 489 22.70 -11.19 10.12
C VAL A 489 23.38 -10.46 8.96
N ASN A 490 23.45 -11.05 7.76
CA ASN A 490 24.01 -10.47 6.54
C ASN A 490 22.96 -9.75 5.69
N GLY A 491 21.68 -9.76 6.13
CA GLY A 491 20.55 -9.16 5.41
C GLY A 491 20.01 -10.02 4.27
N LEU A 492 20.33 -11.31 4.23
CA LEU A 492 19.75 -12.26 3.29
C LEU A 492 18.45 -12.83 3.85
N PRO A 493 17.46 -13.14 2.98
CA PRO A 493 16.23 -13.80 3.43
C PRO A 493 16.50 -15.09 4.17
N ALA A 494 15.89 -15.29 5.33
CA ALA A 494 16.14 -16.41 6.23
C ALA A 494 15.60 -17.77 5.73
N PHE A 495 15.05 -17.83 4.54
CA PHE A 495 14.43 -19.01 3.95
C PHE A 495 14.81 -19.15 2.46
N SER A 496 14.57 -20.35 1.91
CA SER A 496 14.91 -20.69 0.53
C SER A 496 14.11 -19.91 -0.52
N PRO A 497 14.71 -19.51 -1.66
CA PRO A 497 14.01 -18.91 -2.78
C PRO A 497 12.87 -19.82 -3.32
N PRO A 498 12.00 -19.31 -4.21
CA PRO A 498 12.07 -18.00 -4.86
C PRO A 498 11.56 -16.86 -4.00
N TYR A 499 12.12 -15.63 -4.17
CA TYR A 499 11.68 -14.41 -3.48
C TYR A 499 10.77 -13.52 -4.34
N GLY A 500 10.52 -13.95 -5.56
CA GLY A 500 9.59 -13.33 -6.49
C GLY A 500 9.20 -14.30 -7.58
N SER A 501 7.95 -14.27 -7.98
CA SER A 501 7.42 -15.10 -9.06
C SER A 501 6.41 -14.33 -9.91
N MET A 502 6.04 -14.91 -11.05
CA MET A 502 4.93 -14.48 -11.88
C MET A 502 4.08 -15.68 -12.23
N THR A 503 2.76 -15.53 -12.08
CA THR A 503 1.78 -16.59 -12.32
C THR A 503 0.78 -16.14 -13.38
N ALA A 504 0.45 -17.01 -14.32
CA ALA A 504 -0.69 -16.85 -15.22
C ALA A 504 -1.84 -17.73 -14.73
N ILE A 505 -3.02 -17.11 -14.59
CA ILE A 505 -4.22 -17.74 -14.03
C ILE A 505 -5.34 -17.61 -15.07
N ASP A 506 -5.91 -18.73 -15.50
CA ASP A 506 -7.14 -18.72 -16.29
C ASP A 506 -8.34 -18.44 -15.37
N LEU A 507 -8.87 -17.23 -15.41
CA LEU A 507 -10.01 -16.83 -14.59
C LEU A 507 -11.34 -17.48 -15.04
N ASN A 508 -11.41 -18.10 -16.23
CA ASN A 508 -12.59 -18.87 -16.63
C ASN A 508 -12.70 -20.17 -15.83
N THR A 509 -11.59 -20.78 -15.45
CA THR A 509 -11.53 -22.07 -14.77
C THR A 509 -11.01 -21.98 -13.32
N GLY A 510 -10.24 -20.93 -13.01
CA GLY A 510 -9.51 -20.75 -11.76
C GLY A 510 -8.21 -21.56 -11.68
N GLU A 511 -7.71 -22.10 -12.81
CA GLU A 511 -6.49 -22.89 -12.84
C GLU A 511 -5.26 -22.04 -13.15
N HIS A 512 -4.11 -22.39 -12.54
CA HIS A 512 -2.82 -21.83 -12.92
C HIS A 512 -2.36 -22.45 -14.23
N LEU A 513 -2.05 -21.63 -15.23
CA LEU A 513 -1.52 -22.10 -16.50
C LEU A 513 -0.01 -22.31 -16.45
N TRP A 514 0.69 -21.40 -15.81
CA TRP A 514 2.12 -21.48 -15.57
C TRP A 514 2.55 -20.55 -14.42
N ARG A 515 3.68 -20.87 -13.80
CA ARG A 515 4.37 -20.03 -12.82
C ARG A 515 5.87 -20.05 -13.10
N ILE A 516 6.50 -18.89 -13.06
CA ILE A 516 7.94 -18.71 -13.27
C ILE A 516 8.55 -17.91 -12.12
N VAL A 517 9.84 -18.10 -11.89
CA VAL A 517 10.65 -17.26 -10.99
C VAL A 517 10.89 -15.91 -11.68
N LEU A 518 10.71 -14.80 -10.96
CA LEU A 518 10.83 -13.45 -11.47
C LEU A 518 11.99 -12.71 -10.82
N GLY A 519 12.99 -12.32 -11.63
CA GLY A 519 14.19 -11.63 -11.18
C GLY A 519 15.28 -12.57 -10.68
N GLU A 520 16.40 -12.00 -10.26
CA GLU A 520 17.52 -12.72 -9.66
C GLU A 520 18.23 -11.86 -8.61
N ASP A 521 18.37 -12.34 -7.37
CA ASP A 521 19.04 -11.56 -6.33
C ASP A 521 20.55 -11.46 -6.64
N PRO A 522 21.09 -10.21 -6.77
CA PRO A 522 22.46 -10.03 -7.17
C PRO A 522 23.50 -10.53 -6.15
N GLN A 523 23.14 -10.57 -4.85
CA GLN A 523 24.04 -11.03 -3.79
C GLN A 523 24.11 -12.56 -3.79
N LEU A 524 23.00 -13.25 -3.87
CA LEU A 524 22.94 -14.71 -3.95
C LEU A 524 23.57 -15.22 -5.25
N LYS A 525 23.38 -14.51 -6.35
CA LYS A 525 24.06 -14.82 -7.62
C LYS A 525 25.58 -14.82 -7.48
N LYS A 526 26.16 -13.85 -6.76
CA LYS A 526 27.61 -13.82 -6.47
C LYS A 526 28.08 -15.00 -5.62
N MET A 527 27.19 -15.58 -4.81
CA MET A 527 27.44 -16.80 -4.03
C MET A 527 27.24 -18.09 -4.84
N GLY A 528 26.91 -17.98 -6.13
CA GLY A 528 26.65 -19.13 -7.01
C GLY A 528 25.23 -19.70 -6.92
N ILE A 529 24.35 -19.02 -6.20
CA ILE A 529 22.93 -19.41 -6.05
C ILE A 529 22.12 -18.67 -7.12
N SER A 530 21.53 -19.42 -8.04
CA SER A 530 20.76 -18.89 -9.18
C SER A 530 19.26 -19.20 -9.06
N ASN A 531 18.45 -18.60 -9.94
CA ASN A 531 17.01 -18.79 -10.00
C ASN A 531 16.30 -18.40 -8.68
N THR A 532 16.76 -17.32 -8.09
CA THR A 532 16.33 -16.90 -6.75
C THR A 532 15.05 -16.07 -6.76
N GLY A 533 14.71 -15.43 -7.87
CA GLY A 533 13.74 -14.36 -7.85
C GLY A 533 14.19 -13.16 -7.01
N THR A 534 13.43 -12.10 -7.01
CA THR A 534 13.62 -10.97 -6.08
C THR A 534 12.29 -10.40 -5.66
N GLU A 535 12.30 -9.63 -4.55
CA GLU A 535 11.22 -8.72 -4.25
C GLU A 535 10.94 -7.81 -5.46
N ASN A 536 9.67 -7.51 -5.69
CA ASN A 536 9.24 -6.78 -6.87
C ASN A 536 8.04 -5.89 -6.54
N TYR A 537 7.97 -4.73 -7.19
CA TYR A 537 6.87 -3.78 -7.11
C TYR A 537 6.55 -3.29 -8.52
N GLY A 538 5.36 -2.78 -8.73
CA GLY A 538 4.84 -2.52 -10.06
C GLY A 538 4.22 -3.78 -10.65
N GLY A 539 3.52 -3.63 -11.74
CA GLY A 539 2.77 -4.69 -12.38
C GLY A 539 3.22 -4.97 -13.81
N PRO A 540 2.73 -6.06 -14.41
CA PRO A 540 2.95 -6.37 -15.81
C PRO A 540 2.03 -5.58 -16.74
N VAL A 541 2.40 -5.57 -18.03
CA VAL A 541 1.55 -5.13 -19.14
C VAL A 541 1.49 -6.25 -20.17
N VAL A 542 0.27 -6.67 -20.53
CA VAL A 542 0.03 -7.70 -21.55
C VAL A 542 -0.41 -7.06 -22.85
N THR A 543 0.10 -7.58 -23.97
CA THR A 543 -0.30 -7.17 -25.32
C THR A 543 -1.16 -8.22 -25.98
N GLN A 544 -2.01 -7.78 -26.91
CA GLN A 544 -2.87 -8.68 -27.69
C GLN A 544 -2.05 -9.76 -28.43
N ASN A 545 -0.92 -9.37 -29.02
CA ASN A 545 -0.12 -10.22 -29.90
C ASN A 545 0.91 -11.13 -29.21
N GLY A 546 0.75 -11.43 -27.92
CA GLY A 546 1.47 -12.52 -27.27
C GLY A 546 2.58 -12.12 -26.31
N LEU A 547 2.84 -10.84 -26.08
CA LEU A 547 3.92 -10.38 -25.19
C LEU A 547 3.38 -9.93 -23.84
N LEU A 548 4.16 -10.25 -22.81
CA LEU A 548 3.95 -9.82 -21.43
C LEU A 548 5.21 -9.10 -20.97
N PHE A 549 5.09 -7.82 -20.64
CA PHE A 549 6.21 -6.98 -20.24
C PHE A 549 6.17 -6.67 -18.74
N ILE A 550 7.33 -6.73 -18.09
CA ILE A 550 7.48 -6.32 -16.69
C ILE A 550 8.91 -5.87 -16.40
N ALA A 551 9.05 -4.84 -15.56
CA ALA A 551 10.30 -4.48 -14.91
C ALA A 551 10.26 -4.93 -13.45
N ALA A 552 9.70 -4.12 -12.55
CA ALA A 552 9.31 -4.43 -11.17
C ALA A 552 10.42 -4.94 -10.21
N THR A 553 11.47 -5.57 -10.69
CA THR A 553 12.45 -6.34 -9.92
C THR A 553 13.65 -5.53 -9.45
N LYS A 554 14.20 -5.88 -8.28
CA LYS A 554 15.38 -5.27 -7.66
C LYS A 554 16.64 -5.37 -8.55
N ASP A 555 16.71 -6.36 -9.42
CA ASP A 555 17.86 -6.58 -10.33
C ASP A 555 17.96 -5.54 -11.47
N GLY A 556 16.98 -4.62 -11.57
CA GLY A 556 17.05 -3.49 -12.51
C GLY A 556 16.89 -3.87 -13.98
N LYS A 557 16.19 -4.96 -14.26
CA LYS A 557 15.98 -5.44 -15.64
C LYS A 557 14.55 -5.22 -16.12
N PHE A 558 14.40 -4.98 -17.41
CA PHE A 558 13.13 -4.98 -18.13
C PHE A 558 13.04 -6.21 -19.00
N ARG A 559 11.91 -6.94 -18.91
CA ARG A 559 11.73 -8.26 -19.51
C ARG A 559 10.48 -8.33 -20.36
N ALA A 560 10.55 -9.10 -21.44
CA ALA A 560 9.42 -9.52 -22.24
C ALA A 560 9.31 -11.06 -22.22
N PHE A 561 8.12 -11.55 -21.87
CA PHE A 561 7.80 -12.98 -21.82
C PHE A 561 6.75 -13.33 -22.87
N ASP A 562 6.77 -14.59 -23.32
CA ASP A 562 5.64 -15.19 -24.04
C ASP A 562 4.47 -15.37 -23.06
N LYS A 563 3.36 -14.69 -23.30
CA LYS A 563 2.19 -14.75 -22.42
C LYS A 563 1.58 -16.13 -22.27
N LYS A 564 1.79 -17.05 -23.25
CA LYS A 564 1.20 -18.40 -23.25
C LYS A 564 1.88 -19.38 -22.30
N ASN A 565 3.20 -19.23 -22.13
CA ASN A 565 4.01 -20.24 -21.41
C ASN A 565 5.04 -19.66 -20.45
N GLY A 566 5.11 -18.34 -20.29
CA GLY A 566 6.05 -17.67 -19.39
C GLY A 566 7.53 -17.70 -19.85
N ARG A 567 7.82 -18.15 -21.10
CA ARG A 567 9.20 -18.19 -21.61
C ARG A 567 9.74 -16.78 -21.80
N LEU A 568 10.93 -16.49 -21.25
CA LEU A 568 11.65 -15.25 -21.48
C LEU A 568 12.03 -15.15 -22.97
N LEU A 569 11.61 -14.05 -23.61
CA LEU A 569 11.89 -13.77 -25.01
C LEU A 569 12.97 -12.71 -25.17
N TRP A 570 13.00 -11.76 -24.26
CA TRP A 570 13.95 -10.65 -24.31
C TRP A 570 14.12 -10.03 -22.92
N GLU A 571 15.32 -9.56 -22.60
CA GLU A 571 15.60 -8.75 -21.43
C GLU A 571 16.68 -7.69 -21.72
N THR A 572 16.65 -6.60 -20.96
CA THR A 572 17.67 -5.54 -21.00
C THR A 572 17.87 -4.94 -19.63
N ASP A 573 19.06 -4.40 -19.39
CA ASP A 573 19.37 -3.65 -18.18
C ASP A 573 18.77 -2.23 -18.29
N LEU A 574 18.25 -1.74 -17.18
CA LEU A 574 17.73 -0.38 -17.03
C LEU A 574 18.78 0.53 -16.39
N PRO A 575 18.77 1.85 -16.66
CA PRO A 575 19.70 2.78 -16.03
C PRO A 575 19.53 2.90 -14.51
N ALA A 576 18.38 2.52 -13.98
CA ALA A 576 18.08 2.25 -12.58
C ALA A 576 16.86 1.34 -12.52
N ALA A 577 16.66 0.64 -11.41
CA ALA A 577 15.51 -0.23 -11.24
C ALA A 577 14.19 0.56 -11.45
N SER A 578 13.25 -0.05 -12.16
CA SER A 578 11.90 0.49 -12.37
C SER A 578 10.92 -0.32 -11.52
N PHE A 579 10.33 0.33 -10.54
CA PHE A 579 9.25 -0.23 -9.72
C PHE A 579 7.87 0.30 -10.16
N ALA A 580 7.79 0.84 -11.37
CA ALA A 580 6.56 1.31 -11.99
C ALA A 580 6.00 0.24 -12.93
N THR A 581 4.67 0.19 -13.05
CA THR A 581 4.01 -0.53 -14.14
C THR A 581 4.32 0.19 -15.46
N PRO A 582 4.78 -0.51 -16.50
CA PRO A 582 5.01 0.09 -17.81
C PRO A 582 3.72 0.66 -18.40
N ALA A 583 3.82 1.73 -19.18
CA ALA A 583 2.72 2.27 -19.97
C ALA A 583 2.99 2.07 -21.46
N THR A 584 1.93 1.80 -22.24
CA THR A 584 2.02 1.66 -23.69
C THR A 584 1.30 2.81 -24.40
N TYR A 585 1.85 3.26 -25.50
CA TYR A 585 1.23 4.25 -26.37
C TYR A 585 1.67 4.06 -27.82
N GLU A 586 0.96 4.68 -28.73
CA GLU A 586 1.23 4.60 -30.18
C GLU A 586 1.37 6.00 -30.77
N ILE A 587 2.38 6.20 -31.60
CA ILE A 587 2.60 7.42 -32.38
C ILE A 587 2.93 6.99 -33.82
N ASN A 588 2.19 7.53 -34.79
CA ASN A 588 2.37 7.29 -36.22
C ASN A 588 2.42 5.79 -36.59
N GLY A 589 1.56 4.97 -35.97
CA GLY A 589 1.52 3.52 -36.21
C GLY A 589 2.65 2.73 -35.55
N ARG A 590 3.51 3.38 -34.74
CA ARG A 590 4.59 2.73 -33.99
C ARG A 590 4.24 2.66 -32.52
N GLN A 591 4.20 1.44 -31.95
CA GLN A 591 3.95 1.22 -30.53
C GLN A 591 5.23 1.45 -29.71
N PHE A 592 5.07 2.12 -28.58
CA PHE A 592 6.08 2.35 -27.57
C PHE A 592 5.66 1.74 -26.23
N ILE A 593 6.66 1.38 -25.42
CA ILE A 593 6.51 1.02 -24.02
C ILE A 593 7.45 1.91 -23.22
N VAL A 594 6.90 2.67 -22.27
CA VAL A 594 7.66 3.59 -21.44
C VAL A 594 7.62 3.19 -19.98
N LEU A 595 8.75 3.35 -19.27
CA LEU A 595 8.87 3.12 -17.83
C LEU A 595 9.63 4.26 -17.14
N ALA A 596 9.30 4.46 -15.86
CA ALA A 596 10.04 5.34 -14.97
C ALA A 596 11.14 4.55 -14.24
N CYS A 597 12.39 4.90 -14.47
CA CYS A 597 13.56 4.29 -13.83
C CYS A 597 14.01 5.18 -12.66
N GLY A 598 13.28 5.09 -11.53
CA GLY A 598 13.47 5.93 -10.34
C GLY A 598 14.42 5.32 -9.30
N GLY A 599 14.55 4.03 -9.23
CA GLY A 599 15.32 3.31 -8.21
C GLY A 599 14.81 3.55 -6.79
N THR A 600 15.71 3.61 -5.85
CA THR A 600 15.59 3.91 -4.39
C THR A 600 14.86 2.90 -3.53
N LYS A 601 13.87 2.17 -4.02
CA LYS A 601 13.20 1.12 -3.26
C LYS A 601 14.10 -0.12 -3.19
N LEU A 602 13.94 -0.94 -2.14
CA LEU A 602 14.72 -2.17 -1.93
C LEU A 602 16.26 -1.99 -1.94
N GLY A 603 16.73 -0.79 -1.61
CA GLY A 603 18.15 -0.46 -1.64
C GLY A 603 18.75 -0.28 -3.04
N ALA A 604 17.92 -0.24 -4.09
CA ALA A 604 18.39 0.02 -5.44
C ALA A 604 18.91 1.46 -5.60
N PRO A 605 19.95 1.70 -6.44
CA PRO A 605 20.46 3.03 -6.71
C PRO A 605 19.38 3.98 -7.23
N LYS A 606 19.46 5.27 -6.84
CA LYS A 606 18.55 6.30 -7.30
C LYS A 606 18.69 6.53 -8.80
N GLY A 607 17.57 6.64 -9.50
CA GLY A 607 17.46 7.01 -10.90
C GLY A 607 16.59 8.25 -11.12
N ASN A 608 16.64 8.79 -12.32
CA ASN A 608 15.90 9.98 -12.72
C ASN A 608 15.52 10.00 -14.21
N LYS A 609 15.30 8.81 -14.79
CA LYS A 609 15.06 8.69 -16.24
C LYS A 609 13.69 8.05 -16.51
N TYR A 610 13.06 8.51 -17.60
CA TYR A 610 12.06 7.75 -18.33
C TYR A 610 12.75 7.09 -19.52
N VAL A 611 12.44 5.83 -19.77
CA VAL A 611 13.00 5.05 -20.88
C VAL A 611 11.84 4.51 -21.70
N ALA A 612 11.85 4.79 -22.99
CA ALA A 612 10.87 4.27 -23.94
C ALA A 612 11.54 3.27 -24.90
N TYR A 613 10.87 2.17 -25.13
CA TYR A 613 11.28 1.13 -26.09
C TYR A 613 10.25 1.02 -27.21
N ALA A 614 10.74 0.80 -28.43
CA ALA A 614 9.91 0.48 -29.58
C ALA A 614 10.65 -0.53 -30.45
N LEU A 615 9.92 -1.26 -31.27
CA LEU A 615 10.54 -2.09 -32.30
C LEU A 615 11.27 -1.20 -33.31
N PRO A 616 12.39 -1.68 -33.91
CA PRO A 616 13.04 -0.98 -35.01
C PRO A 616 12.04 -0.64 -36.12
N GLU A 617 12.26 0.46 -36.83
CA GLU A 617 11.55 0.74 -38.08
C GLU A 617 11.92 -0.33 -39.10
N ARG A 618 10.92 -0.85 -39.83
CA ARG A 618 11.12 -1.84 -40.89
C ARG A 618 11.61 -1.18 -42.14
#